data_f3108929d2c137ea63a99190d14c0816
#
_entry.id   f3108929d2c137ea63a99190d14c0816
#
_cell.length_a   1.000
_cell.length_b   1.000
_cell.length_c   1.000
_cell.angle_alpha   90.00
_cell.angle_beta   90.00
_cell.angle_gamma   90.00
#
_symmetry.space_group_name_H-M   'P 1'
#
loop_
_entity.id
_entity.type
_entity.pdbx_description
1 polymer ?
#
loop_
_entity_poly.entity_id
_entity_poly.type
_entity_poly.pdbx_seq_one_letter_code
_entity_poly.pdbx_strand_id
1 'polypeptide(L)'
;MHNSAAQGDFDPYAAYRPTDPEDFAAAVDDALQLYYGHRIEPNEDGGYPIQIGTGGMVVTPRPEGVLSIVSFVVSGMENPPAAAPVVNQLNDRTTFARFQILDDLVVASCDAPALPFVPQHLYTLINTVGHALDIAGPELTAVAGGRTILDILQTSD
;
A
#
# COMPACT_ATOMS: atom_id res chain seq x y z
N MET A 1 6.12 29.34 14.29
CA MET A 1 7.00 29.66 13.15
C MET A 1 7.18 28.40 12.31
N HIS A 2 6.47 28.31 11.22
CA HIS A 2 6.68 27.22 10.28
C HIS A 2 7.92 27.54 9.44
N ASN A 3 8.91 26.68 9.58
CA ASN A 3 10.15 26.81 8.84
C ASN A 3 9.88 26.37 7.38
N SER A 4 9.52 27.33 6.56
CA SER A 4 9.29 27.15 5.11
C SER A 4 10.58 26.87 4.32
N ALA A 5 11.70 26.70 5.00
CA ALA A 5 13.01 26.54 4.37
C ALA A 5 13.35 25.08 4.00
N ALA A 6 12.55 24.10 4.44
CA ALA A 6 12.87 22.68 4.22
C ALA A 6 12.32 22.09 2.91
N GLN A 7 11.49 22.81 2.18
CA GLN A 7 10.93 22.32 0.92
C GLN A 7 11.87 22.46 -0.30
N GLY A 8 12.97 23.22 -0.15
CA GLY A 8 13.90 23.49 -1.25
C GLY A 8 14.93 22.40 -1.54
N ASP A 9 15.21 21.53 -0.58
CA ASP A 9 16.35 20.57 -0.66
C ASP A 9 15.93 19.09 -0.61
N PHE A 10 14.63 18.77 -0.69
CA PHE A 10 14.20 17.38 -0.67
C PHE A 10 14.46 16.70 -2.02
N ASP A 11 15.35 15.70 -2.01
CA ASP A 11 15.61 14.86 -3.17
C ASP A 11 14.99 13.47 -2.96
N PRO A 12 13.93 13.11 -3.71
CA PRO A 12 13.28 11.82 -3.57
C PRO A 12 14.17 10.64 -3.97
N TYR A 13 15.24 10.90 -4.72
CA TYR A 13 16.19 9.87 -5.15
C TYR A 13 17.38 9.71 -4.20
N ALA A 14 17.52 10.57 -3.20
CA ALA A 14 18.60 10.47 -2.23
C ALA A 14 18.37 9.32 -1.26
N ALA A 15 19.46 8.64 -0.92
CA ALA A 15 19.43 7.57 0.07
C ALA A 15 19.57 8.15 1.49
N TYR A 16 18.59 7.87 2.34
CA TYR A 16 18.59 8.27 3.73
C TYR A 16 18.92 7.06 4.61
N ARG A 17 19.80 7.26 5.61
CA ARG A 17 20.19 6.20 6.55
C ARG A 17 19.63 6.53 7.93
N PRO A 18 18.49 5.94 8.31
CA PRO A 18 17.93 6.14 9.64
C PRO A 18 18.86 5.63 10.73
N THR A 19 18.85 6.33 11.86
CA THR A 19 19.69 5.97 13.02
C THR A 19 19.04 4.93 13.92
N ASP A 20 17.71 4.86 13.90
CA ASP A 20 16.90 3.93 14.69
C ASP A 20 15.52 3.73 14.04
N PRO A 21 14.67 2.83 14.58
CA PRO A 21 13.33 2.60 14.05
C PRO A 21 12.42 3.83 14.06
N GLU A 22 12.53 4.71 15.05
CA GLU A 22 11.73 5.93 15.11
C GLU A 22 12.12 6.92 14.01
N ASP A 23 13.40 7.03 13.75
CA ASP A 23 13.95 7.86 12.67
C ASP A 23 13.52 7.32 11.30
N PHE A 24 13.49 6.00 11.13
CA PHE A 24 12.97 5.37 9.94
C PHE A 24 11.47 5.68 9.72
N ALA A 25 10.66 5.52 10.76
CA ALA A 25 9.24 5.84 10.70
C ALA A 25 9.01 7.33 10.38
N ALA A 26 9.79 8.23 10.96
CA ALA A 26 9.72 9.66 10.68
C ALA A 26 10.07 9.97 9.22
N ALA A 27 11.07 9.31 8.66
CA ALA A 27 11.45 9.48 7.26
C ALA A 27 10.33 9.02 6.30
N VAL A 28 9.67 7.93 6.63
CA VAL A 28 8.51 7.43 5.85
C VAL A 28 7.33 8.41 5.96
N ASP A 29 7.04 8.91 7.15
CA ASP A 29 6.00 9.93 7.39
C ASP A 29 6.23 11.16 6.52
N ASP A 30 7.44 11.72 6.55
CA ASP A 30 7.82 12.88 5.75
C ASP A 30 7.67 12.62 4.25
N ALA A 31 8.11 11.44 3.80
CA ALA A 31 8.00 11.07 2.39
C ALA A 31 6.52 10.97 1.94
N LEU A 32 5.65 10.37 2.75
CA LEU A 32 4.22 10.27 2.47
C LEU A 32 3.56 11.65 2.46
N GLN A 33 3.89 12.50 3.41
CA GLN A 33 3.36 13.86 3.47
C GLN A 33 3.73 14.68 2.23
N LEU A 34 4.96 14.57 1.76
CA LEU A 34 5.41 15.25 0.55
C LEU A 34 4.70 14.72 -0.70
N TYR A 35 4.52 13.41 -0.79
CA TYR A 35 3.88 12.76 -1.94
C TYR A 35 2.39 13.14 -2.07
N TYR A 36 1.67 13.15 -0.95
CA TYR A 36 0.23 13.42 -0.93
C TYR A 36 -0.13 14.89 -0.71
N GLY A 37 0.83 15.72 -0.29
CA GLY A 37 0.60 17.13 0.00
C GLY A 37 -0.11 17.39 1.33
N HIS A 38 -0.37 16.37 2.12
CA HIS A 38 -0.95 16.46 3.45
C HIS A 38 -0.47 15.29 4.32
N ARG A 39 -0.58 15.45 5.62
CA ARG A 39 -0.20 14.40 6.56
C ARG A 39 -1.25 13.29 6.61
N ILE A 40 -0.78 12.05 6.59
CA ILE A 40 -1.59 10.87 6.84
C ILE A 40 -1.36 10.43 8.28
N GLU A 41 -2.42 10.34 9.07
CA GLU A 41 -2.32 9.87 10.45
C GLU A 41 -2.06 8.37 10.48
N PRO A 42 -0.99 7.91 11.17
CA PRO A 42 -0.77 6.49 11.34
C PRO A 42 -1.81 5.87 12.28
N ASN A 43 -2.09 4.58 12.07
CA ASN A 43 -2.91 3.81 12.97
C ASN A 43 -2.15 3.41 14.24
N GLU A 44 -2.80 2.70 15.17
CA GLU A 44 -2.19 2.29 16.45
C GLU A 44 -0.96 1.40 16.27
N ASP A 45 -0.90 0.64 15.17
CA ASP A 45 0.23 -0.25 14.86
C ASP A 45 1.37 0.47 14.11
N GLY A 46 1.26 1.78 13.88
CA GLY A 46 2.23 2.56 13.15
C GLY A 46 2.11 2.47 11.63
N GLY A 47 1.05 1.87 11.12
CA GLY A 47 0.78 1.78 9.68
C GLY A 47 0.05 3.02 9.17
N TYR A 48 0.35 3.40 7.92
CA TYR A 48 -0.27 4.54 7.24
C TYR A 48 -1.33 4.05 6.28
N PRO A 49 -2.64 4.26 6.58
CA PRO A 49 -3.71 3.85 5.67
C PRO A 49 -3.80 4.80 4.48
N ILE A 50 -3.82 4.23 3.29
CA ILE A 50 -3.86 4.97 2.02
C ILE A 50 -4.96 4.36 1.16
N GLN A 51 -5.88 5.20 0.67
CA GLN A 51 -6.82 4.81 -0.38
C GLN A 51 -6.21 5.16 -1.73
N ILE A 52 -6.21 4.20 -2.66
CA ILE A 52 -5.69 4.39 -4.00
C ILE A 52 -6.58 3.65 -5.00
N GLY A 53 -7.16 4.40 -5.97
CA GLY A 53 -8.09 3.82 -6.93
C GLY A 53 -9.26 3.11 -6.26
N THR A 54 -9.50 1.85 -6.62
CA THR A 54 -10.57 1.02 -6.05
C THR A 54 -10.15 0.32 -4.76
N GLY A 55 -8.88 0.38 -4.39
CA GLY A 55 -8.31 -0.33 -3.26
C GLY A 55 -7.83 0.57 -2.15
N GLY A 56 -7.41 -0.07 -1.07
CA GLY A 56 -6.74 0.57 0.04
C GLY A 56 -5.53 -0.25 0.45
N MET A 57 -4.52 0.43 0.95
CA MET A 57 -3.32 -0.22 1.47
C MET A 57 -2.92 0.40 2.80
N VAL A 58 -2.19 -0.38 3.58
CA VAL A 58 -1.52 0.12 4.79
C VAL A 58 -0.03 -0.04 4.58
N VAL A 59 0.68 1.08 4.66
CA VAL A 59 2.15 1.12 4.56
C VAL A 59 2.71 1.17 5.98
N THR A 60 3.48 0.17 6.35
CA THR A 60 4.05 0.07 7.70
C THR A 60 5.57 0.02 7.63
N PRO A 61 6.28 1.05 8.17
CA PRO A 61 7.72 0.95 8.37
C PRO A 61 8.00 0.03 9.57
N ARG A 62 8.64 -1.09 9.31
CA ARG A 62 8.92 -2.09 10.35
C ARG A 62 10.29 -1.83 11.00
N PRO A 63 10.44 -2.17 12.30
CA PRO A 63 11.67 -1.87 13.04
C PRO A 63 12.95 -2.43 12.41
N GLU A 64 12.86 -3.55 11.70
CA GLU A 64 13.98 -4.19 11.01
C GLU A 64 14.40 -3.48 9.71
N GLY A 65 13.76 -2.36 9.35
CA GLY A 65 14.10 -1.61 8.13
C GLY A 65 13.42 -2.15 6.87
N VAL A 66 12.23 -2.68 7.03
CA VAL A 66 11.39 -3.19 5.93
C VAL A 66 10.16 -2.30 5.80
N LEU A 67 9.81 -1.94 4.57
CA LEU A 67 8.50 -1.39 4.25
C LEU A 67 7.55 -2.54 3.96
N SER A 68 6.52 -2.67 4.78
CA SER A 68 5.45 -3.64 4.58
C SER A 68 4.23 -2.93 4.02
N ILE A 69 3.70 -3.41 2.90
CA ILE A 69 2.46 -2.91 2.30
C ILE A 69 1.46 -4.06 2.29
N VAL A 70 0.31 -3.85 2.90
CA VAL A 70 -0.79 -4.81 2.92
C VAL A 70 -2.05 -4.13 2.38
N SER A 71 -2.73 -4.81 1.48
CA SER A 71 -3.93 -4.30 0.83
C SER A 71 -5.06 -5.31 0.92
N PHE A 72 -6.25 -4.86 1.27
CA PHE A 72 -7.47 -5.63 1.16
C PHE A 72 -8.08 -5.35 -0.22
N VAL A 73 -8.07 -6.35 -1.10
CA VAL A 73 -8.48 -6.17 -2.49
C VAL A 73 -9.99 -6.33 -2.63
N VAL A 74 -10.51 -7.46 -2.17
CA VAL A 74 -11.93 -7.80 -2.20
C VAL A 74 -12.28 -8.50 -0.90
N SER A 75 -13.43 -8.17 -0.33
CA SER A 75 -13.99 -8.86 0.85
C SER A 75 -15.40 -9.37 0.58
N GLY A 76 -15.83 -10.36 1.36
CA GLY A 76 -17.17 -10.92 1.26
C GLY A 76 -17.43 -11.67 -0.03
N MET A 77 -16.44 -12.36 -0.59
CA MET A 77 -16.64 -13.16 -1.80
C MET A 77 -17.69 -14.25 -1.58
N GLU A 78 -18.62 -14.36 -2.51
CA GLU A 78 -19.68 -15.39 -2.49
C GLU A 78 -19.15 -16.76 -2.94
N ASN A 79 -18.18 -16.75 -3.84
CA ASN A 79 -17.56 -17.97 -4.39
C ASN A 79 -16.03 -17.86 -4.38
N PRO A 80 -15.38 -17.96 -3.20
CA PRO A 80 -13.92 -17.82 -3.10
C PRO A 80 -13.12 -18.76 -4.02
N PRO A 81 -13.54 -20.04 -4.24
CA PRO A 81 -12.79 -20.92 -5.15
C PRO A 81 -12.68 -20.38 -6.60
N ALA A 82 -13.65 -19.60 -7.06
CA ALA A 82 -13.61 -19.00 -8.40
C ALA A 82 -12.51 -17.93 -8.54
N ALA A 83 -12.02 -17.38 -7.44
CA ALA A 83 -10.94 -16.39 -7.42
C ALA A 83 -9.56 -17.02 -7.69
N ALA A 84 -9.36 -18.31 -7.43
CA ALA A 84 -8.05 -18.94 -7.49
C ALA A 84 -7.35 -18.80 -8.85
N PRO A 85 -7.98 -19.06 -10.01
CA PRO A 85 -7.33 -18.86 -11.31
C PRO A 85 -6.94 -17.41 -11.55
N VAL A 86 -7.76 -16.46 -11.13
CA VAL A 86 -7.48 -15.01 -11.27
C VAL A 86 -6.29 -14.63 -10.39
N VAL A 87 -6.25 -15.08 -9.15
CA VAL A 87 -5.13 -14.82 -8.23
C VAL A 87 -3.82 -15.37 -8.79
N ASN A 88 -3.83 -16.58 -9.35
CA ASN A 88 -2.65 -17.15 -9.99
C ASN A 88 -2.17 -16.29 -11.17
N GLN A 89 -3.08 -15.81 -12.03
CA GLN A 89 -2.73 -14.93 -13.14
C GLN A 89 -2.19 -13.58 -12.66
N LEU A 90 -2.79 -13.01 -11.60
CA LEU A 90 -2.32 -11.76 -11.01
C LEU A 90 -0.90 -11.91 -10.48
N ASN A 91 -0.60 -13.01 -9.78
CA ASN A 91 0.74 -13.26 -9.26
C ASN A 91 1.79 -13.44 -10.37
N ASP A 92 1.39 -13.94 -11.54
CA ASP A 92 2.28 -14.05 -12.69
C ASP A 92 2.54 -12.70 -13.38
N ARG A 93 1.60 -11.79 -13.32
CA ARG A 93 1.64 -10.52 -14.06
C ARG A 93 2.11 -9.33 -13.24
N THR A 94 1.99 -9.39 -11.89
CA THR A 94 2.29 -8.23 -11.04
C THR A 94 3.73 -8.27 -10.53
N THR A 95 4.31 -7.09 -10.44
CA THR A 95 5.61 -6.88 -9.84
C THR A 95 5.41 -6.41 -8.38
N PHE A 96 6.20 -6.94 -7.48
CA PHE A 96 6.25 -6.63 -6.04
C PHE A 96 5.08 -7.15 -5.22
N ALA A 97 3.83 -7.06 -5.72
CA ALA A 97 2.67 -7.50 -4.97
C ALA A 97 2.45 -9.01 -5.10
N ARG A 98 2.06 -9.63 -4.01
CA ARG A 98 1.64 -11.03 -3.96
C ARG A 98 0.20 -11.09 -3.49
N PHE A 99 -0.67 -11.72 -4.28
CA PHE A 99 -2.08 -11.90 -3.98
C PHE A 99 -2.33 -13.24 -3.31
N GLN A 100 -3.23 -13.25 -2.33
CA GLN A 100 -3.53 -14.44 -1.55
C GLN A 100 -5.01 -14.44 -1.16
N ILE A 101 -5.63 -15.63 -1.25
CA ILE A 101 -7.00 -15.83 -0.79
C ILE A 101 -6.96 -16.24 0.69
N LEU A 102 -7.68 -15.49 1.53
CA LEU A 102 -7.87 -15.77 2.94
C LEU A 102 -9.37 -15.81 3.23
N ASP A 103 -9.94 -17.02 3.37
CA ASP A 103 -11.37 -17.23 3.54
C ASP A 103 -12.19 -16.58 2.42
N ASP A 104 -12.97 -15.55 2.72
CA ASP A 104 -13.80 -14.83 1.76
C ASP A 104 -13.19 -13.53 1.25
N LEU A 105 -11.88 -13.32 1.50
CA LEU A 105 -11.20 -12.10 1.07
C LEU A 105 -9.92 -12.40 0.28
N VAL A 106 -9.53 -11.43 -0.54
CA VAL A 106 -8.23 -11.42 -1.21
C VAL A 106 -7.40 -10.27 -0.65
N VAL A 107 -6.20 -10.61 -0.23
CA VAL A 107 -5.20 -9.64 0.21
C VAL A 107 -4.04 -9.60 -0.77
N ALA A 108 -3.43 -8.43 -0.90
CA ALA A 108 -2.16 -8.27 -1.59
C ALA A 108 -1.13 -7.78 -0.58
N SER A 109 0.08 -8.29 -0.67
CA SER A 109 1.17 -7.91 0.23
C SER A 109 2.45 -7.67 -0.53
N CYS A 110 3.27 -6.78 0.00
CA CYS A 110 4.62 -6.50 -0.50
C CYS A 110 5.50 -6.15 0.69
N ASP A 111 6.61 -6.84 0.85
CA ASP A 111 7.64 -6.49 1.81
C ASP A 111 8.92 -6.14 1.04
N ALA A 112 9.45 -4.95 1.29
CA ALA A 112 10.65 -4.46 0.60
C ALA A 112 11.68 -3.98 1.61
N PRO A 113 12.95 -4.38 1.48
CA PRO A 113 14.00 -3.81 2.29
C PRO A 113 14.13 -2.31 1.98
N ALA A 114 14.27 -1.50 3.04
CA ALA A 114 14.24 -0.05 2.92
C ALA A 114 15.39 0.64 3.68
N LEU A 115 16.51 -0.04 3.83
CA LEU A 115 17.73 0.55 4.39
C LEU A 115 18.87 0.40 3.39
N PRO A 116 19.42 1.52 2.86
CA PRO A 116 18.97 2.90 3.09
C PRO A 116 17.59 3.17 2.54
N PHE A 117 16.90 4.16 3.10
CA PHE A 117 15.57 4.56 2.65
C PHE A 117 15.68 5.56 1.48
N VAL A 118 15.02 5.24 0.37
CA VAL A 118 14.93 6.12 -0.80
C VAL A 118 13.44 6.41 -1.02
N PRO A 119 12.98 7.66 -0.82
CA PRO A 119 11.55 7.99 -0.96
C PRO A 119 10.96 7.57 -2.30
N GLN A 120 11.71 7.71 -3.39
CA GLN A 120 11.23 7.30 -4.72
C GLN A 120 10.90 5.80 -4.79
N HIS A 121 11.60 4.95 -4.05
CA HIS A 121 11.27 3.52 -3.99
C HIS A 121 9.90 3.30 -3.34
N LEU A 122 9.58 4.03 -2.26
CA LEU A 122 8.26 3.99 -1.65
C LEU A 122 7.17 4.43 -2.64
N TYR A 123 7.39 5.54 -3.35
CA TYR A 123 6.43 6.06 -4.32
C TYR A 123 6.18 5.07 -5.46
N THR A 124 7.25 4.43 -5.94
CA THR A 124 7.17 3.38 -6.97
C THR A 124 6.35 2.18 -6.48
N LEU A 125 6.58 1.74 -5.24
CA LEU A 125 5.82 0.63 -4.64
C LEU A 125 4.33 0.97 -4.52
N ILE A 126 3.99 2.16 -4.00
CA ILE A 126 2.61 2.61 -3.86
C ILE A 126 1.92 2.63 -5.23
N ASN A 127 2.55 3.20 -6.24
CA ASN A 127 1.97 3.28 -7.58
C ASN A 127 1.82 1.91 -8.24
N THR A 128 2.82 1.04 -8.11
CA THR A 128 2.80 -0.29 -8.71
C THR A 128 1.74 -1.18 -8.06
N VAL A 129 1.69 -1.19 -6.73
CA VAL A 129 0.66 -1.94 -5.99
C VAL A 129 -0.73 -1.36 -6.27
N GLY A 130 -0.87 -0.03 -6.25
CA GLY A 130 -2.14 0.63 -6.53
C GLY A 130 -2.69 0.30 -7.92
N HIS A 131 -1.83 0.29 -8.94
CA HIS A 131 -2.22 -0.12 -10.29
C HIS A 131 -2.68 -1.58 -10.34
N ALA A 132 -1.97 -2.47 -9.64
CA ALA A 132 -2.36 -3.87 -9.55
C ALA A 132 -3.73 -4.04 -8.86
N LEU A 133 -4.03 -3.25 -7.84
CA LEU A 133 -5.33 -3.27 -7.16
C LEU A 133 -6.47 -2.83 -8.09
N ASP A 134 -6.25 -1.81 -8.91
CA ASP A 134 -7.24 -1.32 -9.87
C ASP A 134 -7.62 -2.37 -10.93
N ILE A 135 -6.68 -3.21 -11.30
CA ILE A 135 -6.91 -4.33 -12.22
C ILE A 135 -7.58 -5.49 -11.47
N ALA A 136 -7.07 -5.85 -10.31
CA ALA A 136 -7.48 -7.03 -9.57
C ALA A 136 -8.90 -6.93 -9.02
N GLY A 137 -9.31 -5.79 -8.48
CA GLY A 137 -10.61 -5.61 -7.86
C GLY A 137 -11.77 -5.98 -8.77
N PRO A 138 -11.91 -5.35 -9.95
CA PRO A 138 -12.97 -5.67 -10.89
C PRO A 138 -12.91 -7.11 -11.42
N GLU A 139 -11.75 -7.66 -11.70
CA GLU A 139 -11.61 -9.04 -12.18
C GLU A 139 -12.06 -10.05 -11.12
N LEU A 140 -11.70 -9.84 -9.87
CA LEU A 140 -12.06 -10.72 -8.77
C LEU A 140 -13.55 -10.65 -8.42
N THR A 141 -14.13 -9.45 -8.36
CA THR A 141 -15.56 -9.30 -8.08
C THR A 141 -16.42 -9.86 -9.18
N ALA A 142 -15.98 -9.80 -10.43
CA ALA A 142 -16.70 -10.37 -11.57
C ALA A 142 -16.83 -11.89 -11.51
N VAL A 143 -15.84 -12.62 -11.00
CA VAL A 143 -15.83 -14.08 -10.94
C VAL A 143 -16.23 -14.66 -9.59
N ALA A 144 -15.94 -13.97 -8.51
CA ALA A 144 -16.12 -14.49 -7.15
C ALA A 144 -17.14 -13.71 -6.32
N GLY A 145 -17.64 -12.59 -6.81
CA GLY A 145 -18.48 -11.69 -6.01
C GLY A 145 -17.66 -10.90 -5.01
N GLY A 146 -18.36 -10.36 -4.02
CA GLY A 146 -17.71 -9.53 -3.00
C GLY A 146 -17.65 -8.07 -3.39
N ARG A 147 -16.90 -7.30 -2.61
CA ARG A 147 -16.84 -5.84 -2.71
C ARG A 147 -15.41 -5.34 -2.54
N THR A 148 -15.03 -4.36 -3.35
CA THR A 148 -13.78 -3.60 -3.16
C THR A 148 -13.93 -2.58 -2.04
N ILE A 149 -12.83 -1.97 -1.61
CA ILE A 149 -12.86 -0.87 -0.63
C ILE A 149 -13.71 0.30 -1.17
N LEU A 150 -13.57 0.64 -2.44
CA LEU A 150 -14.37 1.72 -3.05
C LEU A 150 -15.86 1.41 -3.01
N ASP A 151 -16.26 0.17 -3.32
CA ASP A 151 -17.66 -0.28 -3.23
C ASP A 151 -18.21 -0.12 -1.81
N ILE A 152 -17.42 -0.48 -0.80
CA ILE A 152 -17.81 -0.37 0.61
C ILE A 152 -18.02 1.10 1.00
N LEU A 153 -17.10 1.98 0.58
CA LEU A 153 -17.19 3.41 0.88
C LEU A 153 -18.38 4.09 0.19
N GLN A 154 -18.71 3.68 -1.05
CA GLN A 154 -19.82 4.25 -1.82
C GLN A 154 -21.19 3.84 -1.29
N THR A 155 -21.31 2.75 -0.54
CA THR A 155 -22.59 2.28 0.02
C THR A 155 -22.81 2.72 1.47
N SER A 156 -21.91 3.50 2.05
CA SER A 156 -22.00 3.99 3.43
C SER A 156 -22.73 5.34 3.55
N ASP A 157 -23.30 5.86 2.46
CA ASP A 157 -24.11 7.09 2.42
C ASP A 157 -25.61 6.81 2.51
#